data_11f61d70383ba259907bdeff89aaddc4
#
_entry.id   11f61d70383ba259907bdeff89aaddc4
#
_cell.length_a   1.000
_cell.length_b   1.000
_cell.length_c   1.000
_cell.angle_alpha   90.00
_cell.angle_beta   90.00
_cell.angle_gamma   90.00
#
_symmetry.space_group_name_H-M   'P 1'
#
loop_
_entity.id
_entity.type
_entity.pdbx_description
1 polymer ?
#
loop_
_entity_poly.entity_id
_entity_poly.type
_entity_poly.pdbx_seq_one_letter_code
_entity_poly.pdbx_strand_id
1 'polypeptide(L)'
;MNSAQTLMTYDAILAITGEMLAAAQNNKWDQLILLEKECRKLTDTLIKNDPEPILDKELLQKKVKIINQILADDAQIRAITEPWMTKLQNMLNTNGHARSLQQAYQPINNM
;
A
#
# COMPACT_ATOMS: atom_id res chain seq x y z
N MET A 1 16.09 -12.76 11.40
CA MET A 1 16.20 -11.28 11.48
C MET A 1 16.14 -10.89 12.94
N ASN A 2 17.13 -10.17 13.43
CA ASN A 2 17.16 -9.74 14.83
C ASN A 2 16.27 -8.48 15.04
N SER A 3 16.09 -8.08 16.31
CA SER A 3 15.21 -6.96 16.64
C SER A 3 15.63 -5.63 15.97
N ALA A 4 16.94 -5.36 15.92
CA ALA A 4 17.43 -4.15 15.28
C ALA A 4 17.15 -4.14 13.79
N GLN A 5 17.39 -5.25 13.12
CA GLN A 5 17.11 -5.40 11.68
C GLN A 5 15.60 -5.29 11.41
N THR A 6 14.78 -5.89 12.26
CA THR A 6 13.33 -5.81 12.14
C THR A 6 12.85 -4.36 12.23
N LEU A 7 13.34 -3.61 13.21
CA LEU A 7 12.98 -2.21 13.36
C LEU A 7 13.46 -1.35 12.20
N MET A 8 14.66 -1.60 11.71
CA MET A 8 15.16 -0.90 10.53
C MET A 8 14.29 -1.14 9.31
N THR A 9 13.81 -2.35 9.15
CA THR A 9 12.89 -2.69 8.05
C THR A 9 11.56 -1.98 8.20
N TYR A 10 10.98 -1.93 9.38
CA TYR A 10 9.75 -1.18 9.64
C TYR A 10 9.95 0.31 9.40
N ASP A 11 11.08 0.87 9.81
CA ASP A 11 11.40 2.28 9.54
C ASP A 11 11.50 2.55 8.05
N ALA A 12 12.10 1.65 7.29
CA ALA A 12 12.19 1.77 5.83
C ALA A 12 10.81 1.72 5.19
N ILE A 13 9.93 0.83 5.67
CA ILE A 13 8.55 0.77 5.20
C ILE A 13 7.82 2.07 5.51
N LEU A 14 7.99 2.60 6.71
CA LEU A 14 7.36 3.86 7.11
C LEU A 14 7.81 5.01 6.20
N ALA A 15 9.10 5.10 5.90
CA ALA A 15 9.62 6.13 4.99
C ALA A 15 8.97 6.03 3.62
N ILE A 16 8.84 4.81 3.10
CA ILE A 16 8.22 4.58 1.80
C ILE A 16 6.73 4.92 1.82
N THR A 17 6.00 4.54 2.87
CA THR A 17 4.57 4.88 2.95
C THR A 17 4.35 6.38 3.04
N GLY A 18 5.23 7.12 3.69
CA GLY A 18 5.19 8.58 3.69
C GLY A 18 5.37 9.16 2.29
N GLU A 19 6.30 8.63 1.52
CA GLU A 19 6.50 9.03 0.12
C GLU A 19 5.32 8.64 -0.76
N MET A 20 4.73 7.46 -0.51
CA MET A 20 3.53 7.01 -1.21
C MET A 20 2.36 7.96 -0.97
N LEU A 21 2.18 8.39 0.28
CA LEU A 21 1.13 9.34 0.62
C LEU A 21 1.34 10.67 -0.12
N ALA A 22 2.55 11.19 -0.14
CA ALA A 22 2.89 12.41 -0.85
C ALA A 22 2.63 12.25 -2.36
N ALA A 23 3.00 11.12 -2.94
CA ALA A 23 2.76 10.85 -4.35
C ALA A 23 1.26 10.80 -4.67
N ALA A 24 0.47 10.16 -3.81
CA ALA A 24 -0.98 10.11 -3.97
C ALA A 24 -1.61 11.50 -3.87
N GLN A 25 -1.17 12.31 -2.90
CA GLN A 25 -1.68 13.68 -2.72
C GLN A 25 -1.35 14.59 -3.91
N ASN A 26 -0.26 14.30 -4.62
CA ASN A 26 0.19 15.09 -5.76
C ASN A 26 -0.15 14.45 -7.11
N ASN A 27 -0.98 13.43 -7.11
CA ASN A 27 -1.42 12.70 -8.31
C ASN A 27 -0.25 12.11 -9.12
N LYS A 28 0.82 11.73 -8.45
CA LYS A 28 1.98 11.10 -9.08
C LYS A 28 1.84 9.59 -9.07
N TRP A 29 0.93 9.09 -9.88
CA TRP A 29 0.52 7.68 -9.87
C TRP A 29 1.64 6.73 -10.28
N ASP A 30 2.47 7.10 -11.24
CA ASP A 30 3.60 6.27 -11.66
C ASP A 30 4.60 6.09 -10.53
N GLN A 31 4.87 7.16 -9.79
CA GLN A 31 5.76 7.12 -8.64
C GLN A 31 5.14 6.27 -7.52
N LEU A 32 3.84 6.41 -7.29
CA LEU A 32 3.12 5.62 -6.29
C LEU A 32 3.25 4.13 -6.59
N ILE A 33 3.12 3.72 -7.84
CA ILE A 33 3.25 2.32 -8.26
C ILE A 33 4.65 1.79 -7.96
N LEU A 34 5.69 2.57 -8.26
CA LEU A 34 7.06 2.16 -8.00
C LEU A 34 7.34 2.03 -6.50
N LEU A 35 6.84 2.98 -5.71
CA LEU A 35 6.98 2.95 -4.25
C LEU A 35 6.24 1.76 -3.65
N GLU A 36 5.07 1.44 -4.18
CA GLU A 36 4.29 0.28 -3.72
C GLU A 36 5.06 -1.03 -3.94
N LYS A 37 5.76 -1.14 -5.07
CA LYS A 37 6.60 -2.31 -5.33
C LYS A 37 7.76 -2.42 -4.35
N GLU A 38 8.40 -1.31 -4.01
CA GLU A 38 9.45 -1.29 -3.01
C GLU A 38 8.93 -1.67 -1.64
N CYS A 39 7.78 -1.14 -1.27
CA CYS A 39 7.12 -1.46 -0.01
C CYS A 39 6.83 -2.96 0.08
N ARG A 40 6.33 -3.54 -0.99
CA ARG A 40 6.02 -4.96 -1.06
C ARG A 40 7.27 -5.82 -0.89
N LYS A 41 8.39 -5.41 -1.47
CA LYS A 41 9.66 -6.13 -1.31
C LYS A 41 10.11 -6.16 0.15
N LEU A 42 9.99 -5.04 0.85
CA LEU A 42 10.36 -4.98 2.26
C LEU A 42 9.42 -5.82 3.12
N THR A 43 8.14 -5.79 2.83
CA THR A 43 7.15 -6.61 3.52
C THR A 43 7.43 -8.10 3.32
N ASP A 44 7.75 -8.49 2.09
CA ASP A 44 8.12 -9.87 1.77
C ASP A 44 9.39 -10.29 2.51
N THR A 45 10.33 -9.38 2.67
CA THR A 45 11.55 -9.64 3.43
C THR A 45 11.23 -9.96 4.89
N LEU A 46 10.31 -9.20 5.50
CA LEU A 46 9.86 -9.48 6.86
C LEU A 46 9.22 -10.87 6.96
N ILE A 47 8.36 -11.18 6.03
CA ILE A 47 7.64 -12.47 6.04
C ILE A 47 8.61 -13.63 5.87
N LYS A 48 9.55 -13.51 4.94
CA LYS A 48 10.49 -14.60 4.63
C LYS A 48 11.50 -14.86 5.70
N ASN A 49 11.96 -13.82 6.38
CA ASN A 49 13.03 -13.93 7.37
C ASN A 49 12.54 -14.25 8.78
N ASP A 50 11.24 -14.43 8.95
CA ASP A 50 10.65 -14.85 10.23
C ASP A 50 11.26 -14.08 11.42
N PRO A 51 10.90 -12.81 11.59
CA PRO A 51 11.55 -11.96 12.58
C PRO A 51 11.48 -12.53 14.00
N GLU A 52 12.57 -12.39 14.74
CA GLU A 52 12.59 -12.79 16.14
C GLU A 52 11.62 -11.94 16.96
N PRO A 53 10.98 -12.49 17.99
CA PRO A 53 10.15 -11.72 18.90
C PRO A 53 10.96 -10.59 19.55
N ILE A 54 10.37 -9.41 19.62
CA ILE A 54 11.00 -8.27 20.28
C ILE A 54 10.62 -8.32 21.76
N LEU A 55 11.60 -8.63 22.60
CA LEU A 55 11.39 -8.77 24.04
C LEU A 55 11.66 -7.48 24.82
N ASP A 56 12.45 -6.57 24.24
CA ASP A 56 12.74 -5.29 24.84
C ASP A 56 11.51 -4.39 24.77
N LYS A 57 11.09 -3.87 25.92
CA LYS A 57 9.87 -3.07 26.04
C LYS A 57 9.93 -1.78 25.21
N GLU A 58 11.06 -1.09 25.25
CA GLU A 58 11.24 0.15 24.50
C GLU A 58 11.20 -0.09 23.00
N LEU A 59 11.88 -1.14 22.53
CA LEU A 59 11.87 -1.51 21.12
C LEU A 59 10.50 -1.95 20.66
N LEU A 60 9.77 -2.68 21.51
CA LEU A 60 8.41 -3.09 21.20
C LEU A 60 7.48 -1.87 21.07
N GLN A 61 7.62 -0.88 21.94
CA GLN A 61 6.86 0.36 21.86
C GLN A 61 7.15 1.12 20.56
N LYS A 62 8.42 1.17 20.15
CA LYS A 62 8.80 1.77 18.87
C LYS A 62 8.16 1.06 17.70
N LYS A 63 8.19 -0.27 17.71
CA LYS A 63 7.59 -1.08 16.67
C LYS A 63 6.10 -0.79 16.53
N VAL A 64 5.37 -0.77 17.64
CA VAL A 64 3.94 -0.51 17.65
C VAL A 64 3.65 0.89 17.11
N LYS A 65 4.44 1.88 17.52
CA LYS A 65 4.28 3.26 17.07
C LYS A 65 4.49 3.38 15.55
N ILE A 66 5.53 2.73 15.04
CA ILE A 66 5.81 2.71 13.59
C ILE A 66 4.68 2.04 12.82
N ILE A 67 4.23 0.89 13.28
CA ILE A 67 3.13 0.16 12.62
C ILE A 67 1.86 1.01 12.59
N ASN A 68 1.53 1.67 13.70
CA ASN A 68 0.35 2.54 13.75
C ASN A 68 0.46 3.69 12.76
N GLN A 69 1.64 4.27 12.60
CA GLN A 69 1.85 5.33 11.62
C GLN A 69 1.74 4.80 10.19
N ILE A 70 2.30 3.63 9.92
CA ILE A 70 2.17 2.98 8.61
C ILE A 70 0.69 2.76 8.28
N LEU A 71 -0.08 2.26 9.22
CA LEU A 71 -1.51 2.02 9.02
C LEU A 71 -2.28 3.32 8.79
N ALA A 72 -1.92 4.39 9.50
CA ALA A 72 -2.53 5.71 9.31
C ALA A 72 -2.23 6.26 7.91
N ASP A 73 -0.98 6.15 7.46
CA ASP A 73 -0.59 6.57 6.11
C ASP A 73 -1.34 5.77 5.04
N ASP A 74 -1.43 4.45 5.24
CA ASP A 74 -2.14 3.56 4.32
C ASP A 74 -3.62 3.93 4.22
N ALA A 75 -4.25 4.24 5.36
CA ALA A 75 -5.64 4.67 5.36
C ALA A 75 -5.84 5.97 4.57
N GLN A 76 -4.92 6.92 4.68
CA GLN A 76 -4.97 8.16 3.92
C GLN A 76 -4.74 7.92 2.43
N ILE A 77 -3.79 7.05 2.09
CA ILE A 77 -3.54 6.68 0.69
C ILE A 77 -4.80 6.08 0.08
N ARG A 78 -5.44 5.15 0.78
CA ARG A 78 -6.67 4.52 0.27
C ARG A 78 -7.82 5.51 0.16
N ALA A 79 -7.92 6.48 1.08
CA ALA A 79 -8.93 7.51 0.99
C ALA A 79 -8.78 8.37 -0.27
N ILE A 80 -7.57 8.48 -0.81
CA ILE A 80 -7.29 9.19 -2.06
C ILE A 80 -7.50 8.27 -3.27
N THR A 81 -7.00 7.05 -3.20
CA THR A 81 -6.96 6.14 -4.37
C THR A 81 -8.31 5.48 -4.66
N GLU A 82 -9.08 5.14 -3.65
CA GLU A 82 -10.37 4.46 -3.85
C GLU A 82 -11.39 5.30 -4.62
N PRO A 83 -11.62 6.57 -4.28
CA PRO A 83 -12.50 7.42 -5.09
C PRO A 83 -12.03 7.57 -6.53
N TRP A 84 -10.71 7.67 -6.72
CA TRP A 84 -10.14 7.78 -8.05
C TRP A 84 -10.39 6.51 -8.86
N MET A 85 -10.20 5.34 -8.25
CA MET A 85 -10.48 4.05 -8.89
C MET A 85 -11.97 3.92 -9.26
N THR A 86 -12.85 4.33 -8.38
CA THR A 86 -14.29 4.32 -8.64
C THR A 86 -14.63 5.23 -9.82
N LYS A 87 -14.05 6.41 -9.85
CA LYS A 87 -14.24 7.36 -10.94
C LYS A 87 -13.77 6.79 -12.27
N LEU A 88 -12.61 6.13 -12.25
CA LEU A 88 -12.05 5.49 -13.44
C LEU A 88 -12.97 4.38 -13.95
N GLN A 89 -13.45 3.55 -13.05
CA GLN A 89 -14.40 2.50 -13.40
C GLN A 89 -15.67 3.06 -14.03
N ASN A 90 -16.22 4.13 -13.44
CA ASN A 90 -17.39 4.78 -13.97
C ASN A 90 -17.14 5.37 -15.35
N MET A 91 -15.98 5.95 -15.57
CA MET A 91 -15.61 6.48 -16.88
C MET A 91 -15.55 5.37 -17.94
N LEU A 92 -14.98 4.23 -17.56
CA LEU A 92 -14.90 3.08 -18.45
C LEU A 92 -16.28 2.48 -18.74
N ASN A 93 -17.18 2.53 -17.78
CA ASN A 93 -18.52 1.98 -17.93
C ASN A 93 -19.48 2.91 -18.68
N THR A 94 -19.16 4.19 -18.80
CA THR A 94 -20.03 5.15 -19.48
C THR A 94 -19.66 5.42 -20.92
N ASN A 95 -18.49 5.01 -21.38
CA ASN A 95 -18.12 5.21 -22.77
C ASN A 95 -18.42 3.93 -23.57
N GLY A 96 -18.29 4.01 -24.84
CA GLY A 96 -18.63 2.93 -25.73
C GLY A 96 -17.87 1.63 -25.56
N HIS A 97 -16.69 1.63 -24.96
CA HIS A 97 -15.90 0.52 -24.66
C HIS A 97 -16.38 -0.20 -23.46
N ALA A 98 -17.29 0.37 -22.65
CA ALA A 98 -17.83 -0.26 -21.47
C ALA A 98 -18.49 -1.60 -21.77
N ARG A 99 -19.14 -1.73 -22.89
CA ARG A 99 -19.76 -3.00 -23.28
C ARG A 99 -18.75 -4.11 -23.47
N SER A 100 -17.67 -3.81 -24.15
CA SER A 100 -16.61 -4.78 -24.37
C SER A 100 -15.95 -5.20 -23.07
N LEU A 101 -15.74 -4.23 -22.19
CA LEU A 101 -15.17 -4.50 -20.89
C LEU A 101 -16.10 -5.32 -20.01
N GLN A 102 -17.37 -5.00 -20.02
CA GLN A 102 -18.35 -5.76 -19.28
C GLN A 102 -18.42 -7.22 -19.77
N GLN A 103 -18.38 -7.42 -21.04
CA GLN A 103 -18.35 -8.78 -21.59
C GLN A 103 -17.09 -9.54 -21.21
N ALA A 104 -16.00 -8.84 -21.07
CA ALA A 104 -14.73 -9.44 -20.68
C ALA A 104 -14.66 -9.76 -19.19
N TYR A 105 -15.28 -8.94 -18.36
CA TYR A 105 -15.20 -9.08 -16.91
C TYR A 105 -16.33 -9.87 -16.29
N GLN A 106 -17.40 -9.87 -16.99
CA GLN A 106 -18.57 -10.53 -16.42
C GLN A 106 -18.54 -11.95 -16.71
N PRO A 107 -18.26 -11.91 -16.39
CA PRO A 107 -18.81 -12.48 -16.56
C PRO A 107 -19.47 -12.01 -15.70
N ILE A 108 -19.22 -11.36 -15.91
CA ILE A 108 -19.23 -10.58 -15.49
C ILE A 108 -20.05 -9.88 -15.56
N ASN A 109 -20.65 -9.89 -15.36
CA ASN A 109 -21.04 -9.10 -15.50
C ASN A 109 -21.72 -8.74 -16.02
N ASN A 110 -22.34 -9.23 -16.26
CA ASN A 110 -22.41 -8.81 -16.93
C ASN A 110 -22.72 -8.37 -17.34
N MET A 111 -23.12 -8.52 -17.47
CA MET A 111 -22.66 -8.06 -17.91
C MET A 111 -22.58 -7.87 -17.86
#